data_7d21b6ae1be5a19b1890d4423cfc980d
#
_entry.id   7d21b6ae1be5a19b1890d4423cfc980d
#
_cell.length_a   1.000
_cell.length_b   1.000
_cell.length_c   1.000
_cell.angle_alpha   90.00
_cell.angle_beta   90.00
_cell.angle_gamma   90.00
#
_symmetry.space_group_name_H-M   'P 1'
#
loop_
_entity.id
_entity.type
_entity.pdbx_description
1 polymer ?
#
loop_
_entity_poly.entity_id
_entity_poly.type
_entity_poly.pdbx_seq_one_letter_code
_entity_poly.pdbx_strand_id
1 'polypeptide(L)'
;MSAQKYKVADINLAAFGRKEIELAENEMPGLMATRRKYKDEQPLKGARIAGCLHMTIQTAVLIETLKALGAELTWTSCNIFSTQDHAAAAIAAGGTPVFAWKGETEEEYQWCLEQQLKAFPSGKPLNLILDDGGDLTALVHSKYPEMLEGCYGVSEETTTGVHHLYRMLKNKEKGHGLLVPAINVNDSVTKSKFDNLYGCRESLVDGIKRATDVMIAGKISVVAGYGDVGKGCAQALHSMGARVMVTEIDPINALQAAMAGYEVVTMEEAAPKGQIFVTTTGCRDIIVGKHFEAMRDDAIVCNIGHFDIEIDVAWLKKNAKECVSIKPQVDRFTMASGRHIILLAEGRLVNLGCATGHSSFVMSCSFTNQVLAQIMLYKAGDAEFGKKYIEFARAAETEDVQVQPKKVQDESGAKSTVKRMDIGVYVLPKVLDEQVALLHLDHVNAHLTKMTPAQAEYMGLDIEGPFKSDMYRY
;
A
#
# COMPACT_ATOMS: atom_id res chain seq x y z
N MET A 1 -17.94 30.46 -1.70
CA MET A 1 -16.49 30.44 -1.39
C MET A 1 -15.84 29.59 -2.46
N SER A 2 -14.78 30.04 -3.13
CA SER A 2 -14.05 29.19 -4.09
C SER A 2 -13.48 27.99 -3.32
N ALA A 3 -13.65 26.79 -3.88
CA ALA A 3 -13.08 25.57 -3.29
C ALA A 3 -11.56 25.77 -3.09
N GLN A 4 -11.05 25.36 -1.94
CA GLN A 4 -9.63 25.42 -1.64
C GLN A 4 -8.91 24.48 -2.61
N LYS A 5 -7.91 24.98 -3.35
CA LYS A 5 -7.25 24.19 -4.39
C LYS A 5 -6.31 23.12 -3.83
N TYR A 6 -5.75 23.32 -2.66
CA TYR A 6 -4.89 22.37 -1.94
C TYR A 6 -4.72 22.80 -0.48
N LYS A 7 -4.27 21.90 0.38
CA LYS A 7 -3.72 22.19 1.71
C LYS A 7 -2.53 21.30 2.00
N VAL A 8 -1.35 21.89 2.15
CA VAL A 8 -0.07 21.26 2.48
C VAL A 8 0.58 22.02 3.62
N ALA A 9 1.58 21.43 4.29
CA ALA A 9 2.27 22.07 5.41
C ALA A 9 2.93 23.39 5.02
N ASP A 10 3.78 23.36 3.99
CA ASP A 10 4.48 24.55 3.48
C ASP A 10 4.75 24.41 1.97
N ILE A 11 4.11 25.24 1.17
CA ILE A 11 4.26 25.24 -0.29
C ILE A 11 5.66 25.63 -0.75
N ASN A 12 6.44 26.36 0.09
CA ASN A 12 7.80 26.77 -0.25
C ASN A 12 8.77 25.57 -0.33
N LEU A 13 8.39 24.41 0.20
CA LEU A 13 9.16 23.16 0.07
C LEU A 13 9.12 22.56 -1.36
N ALA A 14 8.30 23.10 -2.27
CA ALA A 14 8.08 22.53 -3.59
C ALA A 14 9.37 22.36 -4.42
N ALA A 15 10.29 23.32 -4.36
CA ALA A 15 11.55 23.25 -5.10
C ALA A 15 12.49 22.15 -4.56
N PHE A 16 12.46 21.88 -3.26
CA PHE A 16 13.18 20.77 -2.64
C PHE A 16 12.53 19.45 -3.06
N GLY A 17 11.20 19.34 -2.93
CA GLY A 17 10.45 18.14 -3.34
C GLY A 17 10.68 17.77 -4.80
N ARG A 18 10.76 18.76 -5.71
CA ARG A 18 11.06 18.51 -7.13
C ARG A 18 12.39 17.81 -7.34
N LYS A 19 13.44 18.21 -6.63
CA LYS A 19 14.77 17.57 -6.74
C LYS A 19 14.74 16.12 -6.27
N GLU A 20 14.03 15.81 -5.19
CA GLU A 20 13.90 14.44 -4.72
C GLU A 20 13.01 13.58 -5.63
N ILE A 21 11.97 14.16 -6.23
CA ILE A 21 11.16 13.46 -7.25
C ILE A 21 12.01 13.09 -8.46
N GLU A 22 12.85 14.00 -8.96
CA GLU A 22 13.78 13.73 -10.06
C GLU A 22 14.79 12.62 -9.72
N LEU A 23 15.26 12.57 -8.47
CA LEU A 23 16.11 11.48 -7.98
C LEU A 23 15.35 10.15 -7.97
N ALA A 24 14.11 10.14 -7.46
CA ALA A 24 13.29 8.93 -7.40
C ALA A 24 12.93 8.40 -8.81
N GLU A 25 12.68 9.27 -9.79
CA GLU A 25 12.40 8.86 -11.17
C GLU A 25 13.50 7.97 -11.77
N ASN A 26 14.78 8.20 -11.41
CA ASN A 26 15.90 7.38 -11.86
C ASN A 26 15.87 5.95 -11.27
N GLU A 27 15.30 5.80 -10.08
CA GLU A 27 15.17 4.53 -9.35
C GLU A 27 13.80 3.85 -9.56
N MET A 28 12.96 4.40 -10.44
CA MET A 28 11.61 3.88 -10.74
C MET A 28 11.45 3.47 -12.22
N PRO A 29 12.27 2.53 -12.71
CA PRO A 29 12.42 2.25 -14.14
C PRO A 29 11.13 1.75 -14.79
N GLY A 30 10.38 0.87 -14.13
CA GLY A 30 9.13 0.33 -14.66
C GLY A 30 8.04 1.38 -14.76
N LEU A 31 7.89 2.21 -13.74
CA LEU A 31 6.91 3.30 -13.75
C LEU A 31 7.24 4.35 -14.81
N MET A 32 8.52 4.71 -14.94
CA MET A 32 8.97 5.66 -15.97
C MET A 32 8.87 5.09 -17.39
N ALA A 33 9.12 3.78 -17.56
CA ALA A 33 8.90 3.11 -18.85
C ALA A 33 7.41 3.11 -19.23
N THR A 34 6.53 2.86 -18.25
CA THR A 34 5.07 2.90 -18.42
C THR A 34 4.61 4.32 -18.80
N ARG A 35 5.14 5.36 -18.15
CA ARG A 35 4.88 6.76 -18.50
C ARG A 35 5.28 7.05 -19.95
N ARG A 36 6.49 6.66 -20.37
CA ARG A 36 6.96 6.84 -21.75
C ARG A 36 6.11 6.09 -22.77
N LYS A 37 5.72 4.85 -22.45
CA LYS A 37 4.93 4.00 -23.34
C LYS A 37 3.55 4.59 -23.66
N TYR A 38 2.86 5.10 -22.63
CA TYR A 38 1.45 5.45 -22.74
C TYR A 38 1.16 6.96 -22.78
N LYS A 39 2.16 7.85 -22.59
CA LYS A 39 1.93 9.30 -22.54
C LYS A 39 1.30 9.88 -23.80
N ASP A 40 1.63 9.35 -24.99
CA ASP A 40 1.14 9.86 -26.27
C ASP A 40 -0.27 9.30 -26.57
N GLU A 41 -0.56 8.08 -26.13
CA GLU A 41 -1.88 7.45 -26.26
C GLU A 41 -2.91 8.03 -25.29
N GLN A 42 -2.45 8.52 -24.14
CA GLN A 42 -3.27 9.05 -23.05
C GLN A 42 -4.46 8.14 -22.69
N PRO A 43 -4.23 6.87 -22.29
CA PRO A 43 -5.29 5.92 -22.05
C PRO A 43 -6.25 6.32 -20.92
N LEU A 44 -5.81 7.23 -20.03
CA LEU A 44 -6.61 7.76 -18.92
C LEU A 44 -7.22 9.13 -19.22
N LYS A 45 -7.25 9.56 -20.48
CA LYS A 45 -7.90 10.83 -20.83
C LYS A 45 -9.39 10.82 -20.47
N GLY A 46 -9.80 11.74 -19.59
CA GLY A 46 -11.15 11.82 -19.03
C GLY A 46 -11.34 11.03 -17.72
N ALA A 47 -10.34 10.28 -17.30
CA ALA A 47 -10.32 9.69 -15.96
C ALA A 47 -10.19 10.78 -14.89
N ARG A 48 -10.93 10.66 -13.80
CA ARG A 48 -10.88 11.51 -12.62
C ARG A 48 -10.63 10.62 -11.41
N ILE A 49 -9.37 10.56 -11.01
CA ILE A 49 -8.88 9.63 -9.99
C ILE A 49 -8.80 10.37 -8.65
N ALA A 50 -9.58 9.92 -7.67
CA ALA A 50 -9.38 10.30 -6.28
C ALA A 50 -8.38 9.31 -5.67
N GLY A 51 -7.21 9.80 -5.25
CA GLY A 51 -6.15 8.98 -4.67
C GLY A 51 -6.05 9.16 -3.15
N CYS A 52 -5.99 8.06 -2.42
CA CYS A 52 -5.71 8.02 -0.99
C CYS A 52 -4.59 7.01 -0.75
N LEU A 53 -3.36 7.46 -0.80
CA LEU A 53 -2.16 6.67 -0.62
C LEU A 53 -1.05 7.57 -0.07
N HIS A 54 -0.15 7.02 0.75
CA HIS A 54 0.94 7.73 1.40
C HIS A 54 1.56 8.81 0.49
N MET A 55 1.48 10.09 0.87
CA MET A 55 1.97 11.20 0.04
C MET A 55 3.50 11.32 0.15
N THR A 56 4.19 10.34 -0.39
CA THR A 56 5.66 10.27 -0.43
C THR A 56 6.22 10.80 -1.76
N ILE A 57 7.54 10.88 -1.85
CA ILE A 57 8.25 11.21 -3.09
C ILE A 57 7.91 10.21 -4.21
N GLN A 58 7.84 8.91 -3.89
CA GLN A 58 7.50 7.87 -4.86
C GLN A 58 6.06 8.01 -5.35
N THR A 59 5.14 8.36 -4.46
CA THR A 59 3.74 8.66 -4.81
C THR A 59 3.64 9.90 -5.70
N ALA A 60 4.50 10.89 -5.52
CA ALA A 60 4.57 12.03 -6.44
C ALA A 60 4.89 11.59 -7.87
N VAL A 61 5.81 10.63 -8.06
CA VAL A 61 6.12 10.06 -9.39
C VAL A 61 4.90 9.31 -9.98
N LEU A 62 4.15 8.58 -9.13
CA LEU A 62 2.90 7.93 -9.55
C LEU A 62 1.86 8.95 -10.03
N ILE A 63 1.61 9.99 -9.24
CA ILE A 63 0.66 11.07 -9.57
C ILE A 63 1.01 11.71 -10.91
N GLU A 64 2.28 12.07 -11.12
CA GLU A 64 2.74 12.66 -12.38
C GLU A 64 2.66 11.69 -13.55
N THR A 65 2.85 10.39 -13.30
CA THR A 65 2.66 9.36 -14.33
C THR A 65 1.20 9.27 -14.74
N LEU A 66 0.26 9.14 -13.81
CA LEU A 66 -1.17 9.11 -14.10
C LEU A 66 -1.64 10.36 -14.81
N LYS A 67 -1.13 11.54 -14.40
CA LYS A 67 -1.39 12.82 -15.07
C LYS A 67 -0.86 12.87 -16.50
N ALA A 68 0.35 12.37 -16.74
CA ALA A 68 0.92 12.25 -18.09
C ALA A 68 0.12 11.34 -19.01
N LEU A 69 -0.56 10.34 -18.43
CA LEU A 69 -1.45 9.43 -19.16
C LEU A 69 -2.86 10.03 -19.39
N GLY A 70 -3.09 11.27 -19.01
CA GLY A 70 -4.31 12.05 -19.29
C GLY A 70 -5.34 12.11 -18.15
N ALA A 71 -5.03 11.57 -16.98
CA ALA A 71 -5.93 11.60 -15.82
C ALA A 71 -5.95 12.99 -15.17
N GLU A 72 -7.11 13.38 -14.66
CA GLU A 72 -7.29 14.42 -13.66
C GLU A 72 -7.25 13.79 -12.27
N LEU A 73 -6.49 14.37 -11.34
CA LEU A 73 -6.26 13.78 -10.03
C LEU A 73 -6.55 14.75 -8.89
N THR A 74 -7.00 14.16 -7.78
CA THR A 74 -6.95 14.76 -6.44
C THR A 74 -6.31 13.77 -5.50
N TRP A 75 -5.63 14.24 -4.45
CA TRP A 75 -4.85 13.34 -3.61
C TRP A 75 -4.90 13.69 -2.13
N THR A 76 -4.91 12.66 -1.29
CA THR A 76 -4.65 12.74 0.15
C THR A 76 -3.76 11.59 0.59
N SER A 77 -3.15 11.70 1.77
CA SER A 77 -2.45 10.57 2.39
C SER A 77 -3.44 9.58 3.01
N CYS A 78 -3.05 8.34 3.17
CA CYS A 78 -3.81 7.31 3.88
C CYS A 78 -3.35 7.11 5.33
N ASN A 79 -2.46 7.98 5.83
CA ASN A 79 -1.92 7.91 7.19
C ASN A 79 -1.41 9.28 7.65
N ILE A 80 -1.72 9.64 8.89
CA ILE A 80 -1.42 10.95 9.48
C ILE A 80 0.07 11.27 9.66
N PHE A 81 0.95 10.26 9.63
CA PHE A 81 2.41 10.44 9.83
C PHE A 81 3.26 10.15 8.60
N SER A 82 2.66 9.69 7.50
CA SER A 82 3.43 9.20 6.34
C SER A 82 3.75 10.24 5.28
N THR A 83 3.10 11.39 5.29
CA THR A 83 3.32 12.45 4.29
C THR A 83 4.76 12.98 4.37
N GLN A 84 5.40 13.10 3.22
CA GLN A 84 6.59 13.91 3.03
C GLN A 84 6.16 15.29 2.53
N ASP A 85 6.23 16.30 3.40
CA ASP A 85 5.66 17.64 3.16
C ASP A 85 6.19 18.30 1.88
N HIS A 86 7.45 18.07 1.55
CA HIS A 86 8.05 18.58 0.32
C HIS A 86 7.54 17.87 -0.95
N ALA A 87 7.15 16.58 -0.84
CA ALA A 87 6.48 15.86 -1.93
C ALA A 87 5.07 16.43 -2.18
N ALA A 88 4.29 16.62 -1.11
CA ALA A 88 2.97 17.22 -1.17
C ALA A 88 3.03 18.65 -1.77
N ALA A 89 4.01 19.45 -1.33
CA ALA A 89 4.23 20.80 -1.84
C ALA A 89 4.58 20.81 -3.34
N ALA A 90 5.45 19.92 -3.80
CA ALA A 90 5.85 19.85 -5.21
C ALA A 90 4.66 19.49 -6.12
N ILE A 91 3.83 18.54 -5.72
CA ILE A 91 2.65 18.12 -6.49
C ILE A 91 1.56 19.20 -6.48
N ALA A 92 1.34 19.87 -5.34
CA ALA A 92 0.41 20.97 -5.23
C ALA A 92 0.84 22.18 -6.10
N ALA A 93 2.14 22.53 -6.09
CA ALA A 93 2.71 23.57 -6.94
C ALA A 93 2.60 23.21 -8.44
N GLY A 94 2.65 21.92 -8.79
CA GLY A 94 2.41 21.40 -10.14
C GLY A 94 0.94 21.41 -10.58
N GLY A 95 0.03 21.96 -9.73
CA GLY A 95 -1.38 22.19 -10.05
C GLY A 95 -2.29 20.98 -9.82
N THR A 96 -1.83 19.93 -9.14
CA THR A 96 -2.69 18.83 -8.69
C THR A 96 -3.21 19.16 -7.28
N PRO A 97 -4.53 19.09 -7.03
CA PRO A 97 -5.07 19.28 -5.69
C PRO A 97 -4.57 18.20 -4.73
N VAL A 98 -3.84 18.62 -3.69
CA VAL A 98 -3.32 17.76 -2.63
C VAL A 98 -3.77 18.28 -1.28
N PHE A 99 -4.29 17.40 -0.44
CA PHE A 99 -4.67 17.67 0.94
C PHE A 99 -3.94 16.69 1.84
N ALA A 100 -2.71 17.02 2.23
CA ALA A 100 -1.87 16.15 3.04
C ALA A 100 -0.72 16.91 3.70
N TRP A 101 -0.42 16.60 4.98
CA TRP A 101 0.79 17.04 5.70
C TRP A 101 1.15 16.04 6.78
N LYS A 102 2.40 16.04 7.20
CA LYS A 102 2.84 15.15 8.28
C LYS A 102 2.37 15.67 9.62
N GLY A 103 1.71 14.80 10.40
CA GLY A 103 1.21 15.15 11.73
C GLY A 103 -0.21 15.72 11.73
N GLU A 104 -1.03 15.31 10.76
CA GLU A 104 -2.48 15.54 10.79
C GLU A 104 -3.10 14.97 12.06
N THR A 105 -4.17 15.58 12.57
CA THR A 105 -5.07 14.93 13.52
C THR A 105 -6.03 14.01 12.79
N GLU A 106 -6.73 13.13 13.51
CA GLU A 106 -7.75 12.26 12.89
C GLU A 106 -8.89 13.08 12.24
N GLU A 107 -9.27 14.21 12.84
CA GLU A 107 -10.28 15.11 12.29
C GLU A 107 -9.77 15.81 11.01
N GLU A 108 -8.50 16.22 10.98
CA GLU A 108 -7.88 16.81 9.80
C GLU A 108 -7.76 15.78 8.68
N TYR A 109 -7.39 14.55 8.99
CA TYR A 109 -7.35 13.44 8.04
C TYR A 109 -8.73 13.20 7.40
N GLN A 110 -9.77 13.09 8.21
CA GLN A 110 -11.15 12.93 7.68
C GLN A 110 -11.57 14.14 6.82
N TRP A 111 -11.19 15.34 7.24
CA TRP A 111 -11.43 16.54 6.44
C TRP A 111 -10.70 16.49 5.08
N CYS A 112 -9.44 16.00 5.04
CA CYS A 112 -8.67 15.84 3.81
C CYS A 112 -9.36 14.89 2.82
N LEU A 113 -9.83 13.72 3.31
CA LEU A 113 -10.59 12.76 2.52
C LEU A 113 -11.82 13.39 1.85
N GLU A 114 -12.54 14.26 2.58
CA GLU A 114 -13.73 14.94 2.02
C GLU A 114 -13.40 16.09 1.07
N GLN A 115 -12.30 16.82 1.32
CA GLN A 115 -11.92 17.95 0.46
C GLN A 115 -11.49 17.50 -0.92
N GLN A 116 -10.72 16.42 -1.02
CA GLN A 116 -10.29 15.91 -2.32
C GLN A 116 -11.47 15.56 -3.24
N LEU A 117 -12.57 15.03 -2.70
CA LEU A 117 -13.75 14.66 -3.49
C LEU A 117 -14.40 15.86 -4.19
N LYS A 118 -14.18 17.08 -3.67
CA LYS A 118 -14.75 18.35 -4.15
C LYS A 118 -13.76 19.18 -4.98
N ALA A 119 -12.51 18.73 -5.09
CA ALA A 119 -11.42 19.55 -5.59
C ALA A 119 -11.02 19.26 -7.05
N PHE A 120 -11.75 18.42 -7.76
CA PHE A 120 -11.44 18.13 -9.17
C PHE A 120 -11.49 19.42 -10.00
N PRO A 121 -10.43 19.77 -10.75
CA PRO A 121 -10.37 20.99 -11.57
C PRO A 121 -11.53 21.13 -12.57
N SER A 122 -12.03 20.02 -13.11
CA SER A 122 -13.20 20.00 -14.00
C SER A 122 -14.52 20.28 -13.30
N GLY A 123 -14.57 20.26 -11.96
CA GLY A 123 -15.80 20.35 -11.18
C GLY A 123 -16.72 19.13 -11.28
N LYS A 124 -16.26 18.05 -11.94
CA LYS A 124 -17.02 16.78 -12.06
C LYS A 124 -16.61 15.82 -10.97
N PRO A 125 -17.51 14.90 -10.53
CA PRO A 125 -17.19 13.91 -9.53
C PRO A 125 -16.12 12.91 -10.03
N LEU A 126 -15.50 12.19 -9.09
CA LEU A 126 -14.58 11.09 -9.40
C LEU A 126 -15.23 10.04 -10.33
N ASN A 127 -14.41 9.33 -11.08
CA ASN A 127 -14.84 8.12 -11.80
C ASN A 127 -13.87 6.93 -11.64
N LEU A 128 -12.84 7.11 -10.83
CA LEU A 128 -11.91 6.08 -10.39
C LEU A 128 -11.43 6.40 -8.97
N ILE A 129 -11.11 5.35 -8.22
CA ILE A 129 -10.48 5.44 -6.89
C ILE A 129 -9.18 4.65 -6.93
N LEU A 130 -8.13 5.23 -6.35
CA LEU A 130 -6.88 4.55 -6.01
C LEU A 130 -6.71 4.65 -4.51
N ASP A 131 -6.77 3.53 -3.80
CA ASP A 131 -6.83 3.50 -2.34
C ASP A 131 -5.71 2.64 -1.74
N ASP A 132 -5.39 2.92 -0.50
CA ASP A 132 -4.42 2.18 0.31
C ASP A 132 -4.96 2.06 1.74
N GLY A 133 -5.56 0.91 2.03
CA GLY A 133 -6.21 0.60 3.31
C GLY A 133 -7.73 0.67 3.28
N GLY A 134 -8.32 1.28 2.24
CA GLY A 134 -9.76 1.25 2.01
C GLY A 134 -10.56 2.38 2.66
N ASP A 135 -9.91 3.39 3.26
CA ASP A 135 -10.62 4.48 3.97
C ASP A 135 -11.41 5.38 3.03
N LEU A 136 -10.82 5.76 1.90
CA LEU A 136 -11.52 6.55 0.87
C LEU A 136 -12.67 5.74 0.25
N THR A 137 -12.42 4.47 -0.04
CA THR A 137 -13.43 3.55 -0.56
C THR A 137 -14.61 3.43 0.41
N ALA A 138 -14.34 3.23 1.70
CA ALA A 138 -15.37 3.14 2.73
C ALA A 138 -16.15 4.46 2.87
N LEU A 139 -15.47 5.61 2.86
CA LEU A 139 -16.09 6.93 2.92
C LEU A 139 -17.06 7.15 1.75
N VAL A 140 -16.61 6.86 0.52
CA VAL A 140 -17.45 7.10 -0.67
C VAL A 140 -18.63 6.14 -0.69
N HIS A 141 -18.45 4.86 -0.33
CA HIS A 141 -19.55 3.89 -0.28
C HIS A 141 -20.59 4.23 0.80
N SER A 142 -20.17 4.74 1.95
CA SER A 142 -21.08 5.01 3.08
C SER A 142 -21.75 6.39 3.00
N LYS A 143 -21.00 7.42 2.61
CA LYS A 143 -21.45 8.82 2.70
C LYS A 143 -21.80 9.45 1.34
N TYR A 144 -21.18 9.00 0.26
CA TYR A 144 -21.32 9.58 -1.08
C TYR A 144 -21.58 8.51 -2.17
N PRO A 145 -22.49 7.54 -1.94
CA PRO A 145 -22.70 6.42 -2.87
C PRO A 145 -23.14 6.87 -4.27
N GLU A 146 -23.74 8.04 -4.40
CA GLU A 146 -24.13 8.63 -5.69
C GLU A 146 -22.91 8.90 -6.60
N MET A 147 -21.75 9.19 -6.04
CA MET A 147 -20.52 9.37 -6.82
C MET A 147 -20.05 8.07 -7.52
N LEU A 148 -20.50 6.91 -7.00
CA LEU A 148 -20.13 5.60 -7.56
C LEU A 148 -20.96 5.22 -8.78
N GLU A 149 -22.03 5.96 -9.13
CA GLU A 149 -22.82 5.66 -10.31
C GLU A 149 -21.99 5.73 -11.60
N GLY A 150 -21.14 6.76 -11.73
CA GLY A 150 -20.22 6.96 -12.84
C GLY A 150 -18.82 6.39 -12.63
N CYS A 151 -18.58 5.68 -11.53
CA CYS A 151 -17.26 5.15 -11.17
C CYS A 151 -16.98 3.83 -11.87
N TYR A 152 -15.81 3.72 -12.49
CA TYR A 152 -15.34 2.51 -13.17
C TYR A 152 -14.80 1.48 -12.17
N GLY A 153 -14.29 1.89 -11.02
CA GLY A 153 -13.82 0.98 -9.99
C GLY A 153 -12.75 1.55 -9.07
N VAL A 154 -12.21 0.66 -8.25
CA VAL A 154 -11.18 0.92 -7.24
C VAL A 154 -9.95 0.06 -7.54
N SER A 155 -8.75 0.60 -7.39
CA SER A 155 -7.53 -0.21 -7.21
C SER A 155 -7.04 -0.06 -5.76
N GLU A 156 -6.73 -1.19 -5.12
CA GLU A 156 -6.32 -1.25 -3.71
C GLU A 156 -4.89 -1.75 -3.57
N GLU A 157 -4.09 -0.99 -2.81
CA GLU A 157 -2.65 -1.22 -2.66
C GLU A 157 -2.31 -2.29 -1.62
N THR A 158 -3.07 -2.39 -0.51
CA THR A 158 -2.60 -3.11 0.67
C THR A 158 -3.53 -4.21 1.13
N THR A 159 -2.96 -5.22 1.80
CA THR A 159 -3.67 -6.40 2.33
C THR A 159 -4.90 -6.03 3.17
N THR A 160 -4.79 -5.00 4.01
CA THR A 160 -5.90 -4.60 4.90
C THR A 160 -7.08 -4.06 4.11
N GLY A 161 -6.84 -3.22 3.10
CA GLY A 161 -7.88 -2.71 2.21
C GLY A 161 -8.49 -3.83 1.38
N VAL A 162 -7.69 -4.77 0.89
CA VAL A 162 -8.18 -5.97 0.19
C VAL A 162 -9.12 -6.79 1.08
N HIS A 163 -8.77 -7.02 2.35
CA HIS A 163 -9.67 -7.68 3.30
C HIS A 163 -10.98 -6.90 3.51
N HIS A 164 -10.90 -5.56 3.49
CA HIS A 164 -12.09 -4.71 3.56
C HIS A 164 -12.97 -4.89 2.33
N LEU A 165 -12.38 -4.87 1.12
CA LEU A 165 -13.11 -5.10 -0.13
C LEU A 165 -13.82 -6.47 -0.16
N TYR A 166 -13.16 -7.55 0.28
CA TYR A 166 -13.79 -8.87 0.38
C TYR A 166 -14.93 -8.91 1.40
N ARG A 167 -14.80 -8.21 2.53
CA ARG A 167 -15.90 -8.07 3.49
C ARG A 167 -17.08 -7.32 2.89
N MET A 168 -16.83 -6.22 2.17
CA MET A 168 -17.85 -5.48 1.46
C MET A 168 -18.52 -6.34 0.37
N LEU A 169 -17.75 -7.11 -0.40
CA LEU A 169 -18.28 -8.00 -1.44
C LEU A 169 -19.22 -9.07 -0.87
N LYS A 170 -18.89 -9.63 0.31
CA LYS A 170 -19.71 -10.63 1.01
C LYS A 170 -20.92 -10.03 1.73
N ASN A 171 -20.87 -8.73 2.06
CA ASN A 171 -21.95 -8.06 2.77
C ASN A 171 -23.09 -7.69 1.80
N LYS A 172 -24.25 -8.35 1.99
CA LYS A 172 -25.46 -8.11 1.20
C LYS A 172 -26.40 -7.09 1.84
N GLU A 173 -26.04 -6.52 2.99
CA GLU A 173 -26.84 -5.50 3.64
C GLU A 173 -26.85 -4.21 2.82
N LYS A 174 -28.04 -3.62 2.65
CA LYS A 174 -28.21 -2.40 1.87
C LYS A 174 -27.38 -1.25 2.46
N GLY A 175 -26.48 -0.68 1.64
CA GLY A 175 -25.61 0.42 2.02
C GLY A 175 -24.22 0.01 2.58
N HIS A 176 -23.93 -1.30 2.66
CA HIS A 176 -22.63 -1.79 3.17
C HIS A 176 -21.90 -2.72 2.19
N GLY A 177 -22.49 -3.01 1.03
CA GLY A 177 -21.91 -3.85 0.00
C GLY A 177 -20.95 -3.08 -0.92
N LEU A 178 -20.10 -3.82 -1.63
CA LEU A 178 -19.28 -3.27 -2.71
C LEU A 178 -20.17 -2.87 -3.89
N LEU A 179 -20.05 -1.62 -4.35
CA LEU A 179 -20.91 -1.04 -5.40
C LEU A 179 -20.21 -0.89 -6.76
N VAL A 180 -18.92 -1.10 -6.80
CA VAL A 180 -18.07 -0.99 -8.00
C VAL A 180 -17.07 -2.14 -8.05
N PRO A 181 -16.53 -2.51 -9.23
CA PRO A 181 -15.44 -3.49 -9.29
C PRO A 181 -14.19 -2.97 -8.59
N ALA A 182 -13.39 -3.88 -8.06
CA ALA A 182 -12.13 -3.56 -7.43
C ALA A 182 -11.00 -4.43 -7.97
N ILE A 183 -9.80 -3.86 -8.13
CA ILE A 183 -8.57 -4.60 -8.43
C ILE A 183 -7.71 -4.63 -7.17
N ASN A 184 -7.43 -5.83 -6.72
CA ASN A 184 -6.48 -6.15 -5.68
C ASN A 184 -5.07 -6.11 -6.27
N VAL A 185 -4.39 -4.99 -6.13
CA VAL A 185 -3.00 -4.81 -6.58
C VAL A 185 -2.02 -5.49 -5.62
N ASN A 186 -2.38 -5.56 -4.32
CA ASN A 186 -1.51 -6.19 -3.31
C ASN A 186 -1.09 -7.61 -3.68
N ASP A 187 -1.99 -8.41 -4.28
CA ASP A 187 -1.72 -9.82 -4.57
C ASP A 187 -1.09 -10.05 -5.96
N SER A 188 -0.80 -9.00 -6.73
CA SER A 188 0.15 -9.08 -7.84
C SER A 188 1.50 -9.55 -7.30
N VAL A 189 2.14 -10.53 -7.95
CA VAL A 189 3.41 -11.11 -7.45
C VAL A 189 4.51 -10.05 -7.41
N THR A 190 4.57 -9.19 -8.43
CA THR A 190 5.53 -8.07 -8.49
C THR A 190 5.22 -6.95 -7.49
N LYS A 191 4.09 -7.02 -6.77
CA LYS A 191 3.80 -6.17 -5.61
C LYS A 191 4.12 -6.92 -4.32
N SER A 192 3.43 -8.00 -4.01
CA SER A 192 3.53 -8.67 -2.70
C SER A 192 4.91 -9.25 -2.41
N LYS A 193 5.57 -9.85 -3.41
CA LYS A 193 6.91 -10.45 -3.26
C LYS A 193 8.05 -9.43 -3.36
N PHE A 194 7.75 -8.17 -3.68
CA PHE A 194 8.73 -7.08 -3.80
C PHE A 194 8.50 -6.03 -2.70
N ASP A 195 7.39 -5.32 -2.73
CA ASP A 195 7.04 -4.28 -1.77
C ASP A 195 6.94 -4.85 -0.34
N ASN A 196 6.05 -5.82 -0.11
CA ASN A 196 5.83 -6.36 1.23
C ASN A 196 7.08 -7.07 1.78
N LEU A 197 7.84 -7.75 0.93
CA LEU A 197 9.04 -8.50 1.32
C LEU A 197 10.29 -7.61 1.37
N TYR A 198 10.73 -7.12 0.21
CA TYR A 198 11.99 -6.35 0.10
C TYR A 198 11.86 -4.93 0.65
N GLY A 199 10.69 -4.29 0.45
CA GLY A 199 10.42 -2.97 1.00
C GLY A 199 10.48 -2.96 2.52
N CYS A 200 9.78 -3.89 3.17
CA CYS A 200 9.81 -4.00 4.62
C CYS A 200 11.17 -4.46 5.16
N ARG A 201 11.91 -5.28 4.40
CA ARG A 201 13.26 -5.71 4.77
C ARG A 201 14.23 -4.54 4.96
N GLU A 202 14.16 -3.53 4.10
CA GLU A 202 15.03 -2.36 4.24
C GLU A 202 14.43 -1.31 5.17
N SER A 203 13.16 -1.00 5.02
CA SER A 203 12.52 0.13 5.70
C SER A 203 12.27 -0.09 7.19
N LEU A 204 12.11 -1.35 7.67
CA LEU A 204 12.00 -1.62 9.09
C LEU A 204 13.24 -1.15 9.86
N VAL A 205 14.40 -1.59 9.41
CA VAL A 205 15.67 -1.27 10.08
C VAL A 205 15.95 0.21 10.00
N ASP A 206 15.64 0.85 8.87
CA ASP A 206 15.77 2.31 8.71
C ASP A 206 14.91 3.05 9.75
N GLY A 207 13.63 2.67 9.89
CA GLY A 207 12.72 3.27 10.89
C GLY A 207 13.21 3.10 12.32
N ILE A 208 13.61 1.89 12.72
CA ILE A 208 14.11 1.62 14.08
C ILE A 208 15.39 2.42 14.36
N LYS A 209 16.34 2.45 13.42
CA LYS A 209 17.61 3.14 13.59
C LYS A 209 17.47 4.65 13.66
N ARG A 210 16.66 5.26 12.79
CA ARG A 210 16.38 6.70 12.84
C ARG A 210 15.66 7.09 14.12
N ALA A 211 14.74 6.24 14.61
CA ALA A 211 14.01 6.49 15.84
C ALA A 211 14.91 6.42 17.08
N THR A 212 15.81 5.45 17.17
CA THR A 212 16.42 5.06 18.44
C THR A 212 17.97 5.03 18.43
N ASP A 213 18.61 5.03 17.28
CA ASP A 213 20.07 4.83 17.10
C ASP A 213 20.62 3.56 17.79
N VAL A 214 19.74 2.60 18.13
CA VAL A 214 20.16 1.36 18.81
C VAL A 214 21.00 0.47 17.90
N MET A 215 21.94 -0.24 18.49
CA MET A 215 22.63 -1.34 17.83
C MET A 215 21.69 -2.55 17.77
N ILE A 216 21.42 -3.06 16.59
CA ILE A 216 20.54 -4.23 16.39
C ILE A 216 21.29 -5.53 16.69
N ALA A 217 22.59 -5.58 16.32
CA ALA A 217 23.42 -6.76 16.55
C ALA A 217 23.41 -7.20 18.03
N GLY A 218 23.29 -8.51 18.23
CA GLY A 218 23.27 -9.14 19.56
C GLY A 218 21.95 -9.03 20.31
N LYS A 219 20.98 -8.22 19.85
CA LYS A 219 19.66 -8.14 20.49
C LYS A 219 18.78 -9.34 20.13
N ILE A 220 17.85 -9.65 21.05
CA ILE A 220 16.74 -10.57 20.77
C ILE A 220 15.63 -9.72 20.15
N SER A 221 15.32 -10.01 18.90
CA SER A 221 14.26 -9.33 18.15
C SER A 221 13.10 -10.31 17.90
N VAL A 222 11.89 -9.89 18.24
CA VAL A 222 10.66 -10.67 18.08
C VAL A 222 9.88 -10.13 16.90
N VAL A 223 9.61 -10.96 15.91
CA VAL A 223 8.78 -10.64 14.75
C VAL A 223 7.46 -11.41 14.88
N ALA A 224 6.37 -10.70 15.04
CA ALA A 224 5.04 -11.29 15.11
C ALA A 224 4.44 -11.38 13.69
N GLY A 225 4.29 -12.60 13.19
CA GLY A 225 3.89 -12.93 11.82
C GLY A 225 5.07 -13.31 10.93
N TYR A 226 4.86 -14.27 10.01
CA TYR A 226 5.87 -14.71 9.04
C TYR A 226 5.30 -14.83 7.61
N GLY A 227 4.35 -13.94 7.28
CA GLY A 227 3.94 -13.64 5.90
C GLY A 227 5.06 -12.88 5.16
N ASP A 228 4.78 -12.29 4.00
CA ASP A 228 5.80 -11.59 3.20
C ASP A 228 6.48 -10.46 3.99
N VAL A 229 5.71 -9.65 4.71
CA VAL A 229 6.24 -8.59 5.59
C VAL A 229 7.13 -9.18 6.69
N GLY A 230 6.63 -10.19 7.40
CA GLY A 230 7.38 -10.82 8.49
C GLY A 230 8.67 -11.50 8.03
N LYS A 231 8.66 -12.15 6.86
CA LYS A 231 9.86 -12.74 6.23
C LYS A 231 10.93 -11.68 5.95
N GLY A 232 10.53 -10.55 5.36
CA GLY A 232 11.43 -9.44 5.11
C GLY A 232 12.02 -8.87 6.40
N CYS A 233 11.17 -8.60 7.40
CA CYS A 233 11.57 -8.08 8.70
C CYS A 233 12.54 -9.02 9.45
N ALA A 234 12.20 -10.31 9.53
CA ALA A 234 13.02 -11.31 10.21
C ALA A 234 14.41 -11.43 9.55
N GLN A 235 14.44 -11.46 8.20
CA GLN A 235 15.69 -11.52 7.46
C GLN A 235 16.57 -10.27 7.66
N ALA A 236 15.97 -9.08 7.66
CA ALA A 236 16.70 -7.83 7.89
C ALA A 236 17.34 -7.79 9.28
N LEU A 237 16.58 -8.08 10.32
CA LEU A 237 17.05 -8.12 11.70
C LEU A 237 18.17 -9.18 11.88
N HIS A 238 17.97 -10.37 11.31
CA HIS A 238 18.97 -11.44 11.32
C HIS A 238 20.27 -11.02 10.61
N SER A 239 20.16 -10.41 9.44
CA SER A 239 21.30 -9.92 8.65
C SER A 239 22.11 -8.84 9.38
N MET A 240 21.44 -8.07 10.25
CA MET A 240 22.08 -7.09 11.13
C MET A 240 22.66 -7.71 12.40
N GLY A 241 22.62 -9.03 12.55
CA GLY A 241 23.19 -9.77 13.69
C GLY A 241 22.26 -9.90 14.90
N ALA A 242 20.97 -9.68 14.76
CA ALA A 242 19.99 -9.99 15.81
C ALA A 242 19.76 -11.50 15.92
N ARG A 243 19.37 -11.94 17.12
CA ARG A 243 18.80 -13.25 17.37
C ARG A 243 17.29 -13.13 17.23
N VAL A 244 16.74 -13.69 16.15
CA VAL A 244 15.33 -13.51 15.79
C VAL A 244 14.46 -14.63 16.32
N MET A 245 13.38 -14.26 17.02
CA MET A 245 12.26 -15.11 17.39
C MET A 245 11.04 -14.71 16.53
N VAL A 246 10.26 -15.70 16.11
CA VAL A 246 9.05 -15.50 15.30
C VAL A 246 7.84 -16.04 16.05
N THR A 247 6.74 -15.29 16.04
CA THR A 247 5.43 -15.82 16.45
C THR A 247 4.53 -15.94 15.23
N GLU A 248 3.83 -17.07 15.08
CA GLU A 248 3.01 -17.34 13.89
C GLU A 248 1.84 -18.28 14.23
N ILE A 249 0.71 -18.09 13.56
CA ILE A 249 -0.49 -18.94 13.70
C ILE A 249 -0.65 -19.93 12.54
N ASP A 250 -0.12 -19.60 11.36
CA ASP A 250 -0.15 -20.48 10.18
C ASP A 250 0.96 -21.53 10.32
N PRO A 251 0.61 -22.83 10.37
CA PRO A 251 1.60 -23.91 10.54
C PRO A 251 2.59 -23.97 9.36
N ILE A 252 2.21 -23.57 8.15
CA ILE A 252 3.11 -23.56 6.99
C ILE A 252 4.16 -22.46 7.15
N ASN A 253 3.73 -21.24 7.47
CA ASN A 253 4.65 -20.13 7.72
C ASN A 253 5.54 -20.39 8.94
N ALA A 254 4.99 -20.96 10.01
CA ALA A 254 5.76 -21.36 11.20
C ALA A 254 6.85 -22.39 10.85
N LEU A 255 6.52 -23.40 10.04
CA LEU A 255 7.50 -24.38 9.56
C LEU A 255 8.57 -23.72 8.68
N GLN A 256 8.19 -22.79 7.78
CA GLN A 256 9.15 -22.04 6.97
C GLN A 256 10.10 -21.20 7.83
N ALA A 257 9.58 -20.56 8.89
CA ALA A 257 10.40 -19.78 9.82
C ALA A 257 11.42 -20.68 10.55
N ALA A 258 10.98 -21.85 11.03
CA ALA A 258 11.86 -22.81 11.66
C ALA A 258 12.94 -23.34 10.70
N MET A 259 12.59 -23.64 9.44
CA MET A 259 13.55 -24.06 8.40
C MET A 259 14.51 -22.94 7.99
N ALA A 260 14.13 -21.69 8.14
CA ALA A 260 15.01 -20.53 7.95
C ALA A 260 15.96 -20.29 9.15
N GLY A 261 15.87 -21.09 10.20
CA GLY A 261 16.75 -21.06 11.38
C GLY A 261 16.26 -20.13 12.50
N TYR A 262 15.01 -19.68 12.46
CA TYR A 262 14.44 -18.86 13.53
C TYR A 262 13.81 -19.71 14.62
N GLU A 263 13.85 -19.21 15.86
CA GLU A 263 13.12 -19.80 16.97
C GLU A 263 11.65 -19.38 16.86
N VAL A 264 10.76 -20.38 16.69
CA VAL A 264 9.30 -20.14 16.61
C VAL A 264 8.70 -20.40 17.98
N VAL A 265 8.06 -19.35 18.55
CA VAL A 265 7.57 -19.32 19.93
C VAL A 265 6.21 -18.63 20.02
N THR A 266 5.58 -18.68 21.18
CA THR A 266 4.41 -17.83 21.48
C THR A 266 4.86 -16.43 21.92
N MET A 267 3.95 -15.44 21.89
CA MET A 267 4.28 -14.10 22.37
C MET A 267 4.55 -14.10 23.88
N GLU A 268 3.88 -14.96 24.65
CA GLU A 268 4.13 -15.16 26.08
C GLU A 268 5.55 -15.64 26.40
N GLU A 269 6.08 -16.52 25.56
CA GLU A 269 7.47 -17.02 25.68
C GLU A 269 8.50 -15.96 25.23
N ALA A 270 8.13 -15.14 24.23
CA ALA A 270 8.99 -14.11 23.66
C ALA A 270 9.06 -12.84 24.53
N ALA A 271 7.94 -12.40 25.13
CA ALA A 271 7.83 -11.12 25.83
C ALA A 271 8.91 -10.93 26.92
N PRO A 272 9.23 -11.88 27.81
CA PRO A 272 10.26 -11.69 28.82
C PRO A 272 11.69 -11.71 28.28
N LYS A 273 11.91 -12.12 27.02
CA LYS A 273 13.24 -12.26 26.40
C LYS A 273 13.54 -11.14 25.42
N GLY A 274 12.54 -10.69 24.65
CA GLY A 274 12.68 -9.75 23.56
C GLY A 274 13.17 -8.36 23.99
N GLN A 275 13.91 -7.71 23.11
CA GLN A 275 14.40 -6.34 23.27
C GLN A 275 13.85 -5.42 22.19
N ILE A 276 13.55 -5.97 21.02
CA ILE A 276 12.87 -5.30 19.91
C ILE A 276 11.67 -6.17 19.52
N PHE A 277 10.49 -5.57 19.44
CA PHE A 277 9.25 -6.24 19.03
C PHE A 277 8.69 -5.54 17.79
N VAL A 278 8.38 -6.33 16.76
CA VAL A 278 7.82 -5.84 15.49
C VAL A 278 6.57 -6.65 15.18
N THR A 279 5.44 -5.98 15.04
CA THR A 279 4.19 -6.61 14.57
C THR A 279 4.05 -6.46 13.05
N THR A 280 3.61 -7.52 12.36
CA THR A 280 3.60 -7.65 10.91
C THR A 280 2.39 -8.42 10.37
N THR A 281 1.34 -8.57 11.20
CA THR A 281 0.27 -9.55 10.95
C THR A 281 -0.94 -8.99 10.21
N GLY A 282 -1.15 -7.68 10.28
CA GLY A 282 -2.41 -7.05 9.86
C GLY A 282 -3.62 -7.45 10.71
N CYS A 283 -3.41 -8.14 11.85
CA CYS A 283 -4.44 -8.56 12.78
C CYS A 283 -4.44 -7.66 14.02
N ARG A 284 -5.51 -7.68 14.79
CA ARG A 284 -5.62 -6.89 16.01
C ARG A 284 -5.06 -7.61 17.24
N ASP A 285 -4.69 -6.84 18.27
CA ASP A 285 -4.40 -7.32 19.61
C ASP A 285 -3.26 -8.37 19.68
N ILE A 286 -2.19 -8.15 18.92
CA ILE A 286 -1.01 -9.03 18.91
C ILE A 286 -0.13 -8.79 20.12
N ILE A 287 0.11 -7.52 20.48
CA ILE A 287 0.80 -7.14 21.71
C ILE A 287 -0.20 -6.43 22.61
N VAL A 288 -0.54 -7.07 23.72
CA VAL A 288 -1.54 -6.58 24.70
C VAL A 288 -0.93 -6.43 26.09
N GLY A 289 -1.73 -5.92 27.05
CA GLY A 289 -1.30 -5.58 28.40
C GLY A 289 -0.40 -6.59 29.09
N LYS A 290 -0.76 -7.89 29.09
CA LYS A 290 0.04 -8.97 29.70
C LYS A 290 1.45 -9.09 29.10
N HIS A 291 1.60 -8.78 27.83
CA HIS A 291 2.90 -8.81 27.16
C HIS A 291 3.76 -7.62 27.58
N PHE A 292 3.20 -6.40 27.65
CA PHE A 292 3.92 -5.23 28.17
C PHE A 292 4.39 -5.44 29.62
N GLU A 293 3.55 -6.05 30.46
CA GLU A 293 3.91 -6.36 31.86
C GLU A 293 5.06 -7.36 31.97
N ALA A 294 5.22 -8.25 30.99
CA ALA A 294 6.28 -9.26 30.95
C ALA A 294 7.58 -8.75 30.31
N MET A 295 7.53 -7.70 29.46
CA MET A 295 8.68 -7.20 28.72
C MET A 295 9.80 -6.70 29.63
N ARG A 296 11.00 -6.73 29.09
CA ARG A 296 12.21 -6.20 29.73
C ARG A 296 12.16 -4.68 29.79
N ASP A 297 13.02 -4.09 30.64
CA ASP A 297 13.20 -2.66 30.71
C ASP A 297 13.75 -2.11 29.37
N ASP A 298 13.20 -0.98 28.94
CA ASP A 298 13.47 -0.32 27.66
C ASP A 298 13.29 -1.21 26.43
N ALA A 299 12.33 -2.14 26.47
CA ALA A 299 11.93 -2.90 25.28
C ALA A 299 11.36 -1.93 24.24
N ILE A 300 11.85 -2.05 22.99
CA ILE A 300 11.39 -1.26 21.85
C ILE A 300 10.24 -2.02 21.19
N VAL A 301 9.10 -1.36 21.04
CA VAL A 301 7.89 -1.93 20.41
C VAL A 301 7.50 -1.08 19.22
N CYS A 302 7.34 -1.71 18.07
CA CYS A 302 6.90 -1.05 16.84
C CYS A 302 6.03 -1.96 15.98
N ASN A 303 5.33 -1.34 15.06
CA ASN A 303 4.47 -2.00 14.08
C ASN A 303 4.91 -1.61 12.66
N ILE A 304 4.83 -2.54 11.72
CA ILE A 304 5.01 -2.27 10.29
C ILE A 304 3.80 -2.75 9.47
N GLY A 305 2.76 -3.26 10.14
CA GLY A 305 1.44 -3.48 9.55
C GLY A 305 0.72 -2.16 9.28
N HIS A 306 -0.26 -2.16 8.40
CA HIS A 306 -0.89 -0.95 7.89
C HIS A 306 -1.57 -0.11 8.98
N PHE A 307 -2.33 -0.73 9.90
CA PHE A 307 -3.05 -0.04 10.97
C PHE A 307 -2.40 -0.23 12.36
N ASP A 308 -2.71 0.68 13.26
CA ASP A 308 -2.23 0.74 14.65
C ASP A 308 -2.96 -0.22 15.61
N ILE A 309 -3.73 -1.17 15.09
CA ILE A 309 -4.55 -2.09 15.88
C ILE A 309 -3.81 -3.34 16.39
N GLU A 310 -2.58 -3.59 15.90
CA GLU A 310 -1.78 -4.76 16.29
C GLU A 310 -1.22 -4.63 17.71
N ILE A 311 -1.02 -3.39 18.18
CA ILE A 311 -0.48 -3.07 19.50
C ILE A 311 -1.58 -2.36 20.31
N ASP A 312 -1.91 -2.87 21.49
CA ASP A 312 -2.88 -2.25 22.40
C ASP A 312 -2.30 -0.99 23.07
N VAL A 313 -2.13 0.06 22.26
CA VAL A 313 -1.61 1.36 22.70
C VAL A 313 -2.55 2.03 23.70
N ALA A 314 -3.87 1.79 23.57
CA ALA A 314 -4.87 2.33 24.50
C ALA A 314 -4.65 1.77 25.91
N TRP A 315 -4.40 0.47 26.05
CA TRP A 315 -4.05 -0.15 27.31
C TRP A 315 -2.75 0.43 27.88
N LEU A 316 -1.72 0.58 27.05
CA LEU A 316 -0.42 1.11 27.45
C LEU A 316 -0.56 2.56 27.98
N LYS A 317 -1.26 3.44 27.27
CA LYS A 317 -1.55 4.82 27.68
C LYS A 317 -2.34 4.88 28.99
N LYS A 318 -3.26 3.94 29.22
CA LYS A 318 -4.11 3.89 30.43
C LYS A 318 -3.38 3.37 31.67
N ASN A 319 -2.46 2.40 31.51
CA ASN A 319 -1.87 1.66 32.63
C ASN A 319 -0.41 2.07 32.95
N ALA A 320 0.24 2.82 32.10
CA ALA A 320 1.53 3.42 32.39
C ALA A 320 1.38 4.52 33.47
N LYS A 321 2.38 4.65 34.33
CA LYS A 321 2.46 5.74 35.35
C LYS A 321 2.77 7.08 34.70
N GLU A 322 3.57 7.06 33.65
CA GLU A 322 4.07 8.24 32.96
C GLU A 322 4.35 7.91 31.50
N CYS A 323 4.18 8.87 30.61
CA CYS A 323 4.61 8.82 29.23
C CYS A 323 5.43 10.08 28.92
N VAL A 324 6.67 9.89 28.47
CA VAL A 324 7.57 10.97 28.06
C VAL A 324 7.83 10.85 26.56
N SER A 325 7.43 11.87 25.81
CA SER A 325 7.84 11.97 24.39
C SER A 325 9.30 12.38 24.32
N ILE A 326 10.16 11.47 23.88
CA ILE A 326 11.60 11.68 23.77
C ILE A 326 11.94 12.56 22.57
N LYS A 327 11.29 12.29 21.45
CA LYS A 327 11.32 13.06 20.21
C LYS A 327 10.11 12.67 19.37
N PRO A 328 9.79 13.37 18.27
CA PRO A 328 8.66 13.00 17.43
C PRO A 328 8.67 11.50 17.09
N GLN A 329 7.55 10.82 17.27
CA GLN A 329 7.33 9.39 17.02
C GLN A 329 8.10 8.43 17.94
N VAL A 330 8.63 8.90 19.07
CA VAL A 330 9.34 8.07 20.05
C VAL A 330 8.85 8.41 21.45
N ASP A 331 8.01 7.55 22.02
CA ASP A 331 7.44 7.73 23.34
C ASP A 331 7.94 6.65 24.31
N ARG A 332 8.33 7.05 25.51
CA ARG A 332 8.78 6.16 26.58
C ARG A 332 7.77 6.12 27.70
N PHE A 333 7.20 4.95 27.93
CA PHE A 333 6.19 4.69 28.96
C PHE A 333 6.82 4.07 30.19
N THR A 334 6.59 4.63 31.38
CA THR A 334 6.99 4.05 32.67
C THR A 334 5.88 3.16 33.20
N MET A 335 6.13 1.87 33.32
CA MET A 335 5.17 0.88 33.80
C MET A 335 5.02 0.92 35.35
N ALA A 336 3.98 0.27 35.87
CA ALA A 336 3.77 0.15 37.32
C ALA A 336 4.95 -0.54 38.05
N SER A 337 5.65 -1.45 37.39
CA SER A 337 6.85 -2.14 37.85
C SER A 337 8.09 -1.25 37.95
N GLY A 338 8.08 -0.06 37.36
CA GLY A 338 9.24 0.82 37.19
C GLY A 338 10.05 0.54 35.92
N ARG A 339 9.72 -0.51 35.18
CA ARG A 339 10.31 -0.78 33.83
C ARG A 339 9.71 0.16 32.79
N HIS A 340 10.40 0.30 31.67
CA HIS A 340 9.98 1.20 30.60
C HIS A 340 9.73 0.43 29.30
N ILE A 341 8.81 0.96 28.51
CA ILE A 341 8.52 0.52 27.15
C ILE A 341 8.73 1.72 26.22
N ILE A 342 9.49 1.51 25.14
CA ILE A 342 9.69 2.52 24.08
C ILE A 342 8.76 2.15 22.92
N LEU A 343 7.75 2.97 22.69
CA LEU A 343 6.81 2.80 21.58
C LEU A 343 7.20 3.72 20.43
N LEU A 344 7.27 3.17 19.20
CA LEU A 344 7.59 3.92 17.99
C LEU A 344 6.32 4.21 17.19
N ALA A 345 6.27 5.40 16.58
CA ALA A 345 5.19 5.89 15.71
C ALA A 345 3.77 5.68 16.28
N GLU A 346 3.63 5.74 17.61
CA GLU A 346 2.36 5.49 18.33
C GLU A 346 1.68 4.15 17.95
N GLY A 347 2.46 3.14 17.55
CA GLY A 347 1.95 1.84 17.09
C GLY A 347 1.55 1.81 15.62
N ARG A 348 1.66 2.92 14.90
CA ARG A 348 1.48 3.01 13.44
C ARG A 348 2.72 2.52 12.70
N LEU A 349 2.70 2.59 11.37
CA LEU A 349 3.80 2.19 10.48
C LEU A 349 5.15 2.85 10.86
N VAL A 350 6.06 2.07 11.45
CA VAL A 350 7.36 2.57 11.91
C VAL A 350 8.24 3.08 10.77
N ASN A 351 8.18 2.44 9.62
CA ASN A 351 8.98 2.79 8.44
C ASN A 351 8.58 4.14 7.81
N LEU A 352 7.33 4.54 7.92
CA LEU A 352 6.80 5.81 7.43
C LEU A 352 6.74 6.88 8.53
N GLY A 353 6.39 6.48 9.74
CA GLY A 353 6.35 7.41 10.88
C GLY A 353 7.74 7.88 11.30
N CYS A 354 8.69 6.97 11.42
CA CYS A 354 10.07 7.26 11.87
C CYS A 354 11.09 7.43 10.74
N ALA A 355 10.74 7.06 9.50
CA ALA A 355 11.62 7.18 8.33
C ALA A 355 10.83 7.66 7.09
N THR A 356 11.18 7.22 5.90
CA THR A 356 10.62 7.69 4.62
C THR A 356 9.90 6.60 3.82
N GLY A 357 9.68 5.42 4.43
CA GLY A 357 8.98 4.30 3.80
C GLY A 357 9.88 3.44 2.90
N HIS A 358 9.28 2.83 1.91
CA HIS A 358 9.95 1.90 1.00
C HIS A 358 10.78 2.60 -0.04
N SER A 359 11.83 1.91 -0.53
CA SER A 359 12.71 2.40 -1.59
C SER A 359 11.98 2.62 -2.91
N SER A 360 12.49 3.53 -3.73
CA SER A 360 11.88 3.90 -5.02
C SER A 360 11.75 2.70 -5.96
N PHE A 361 12.71 1.76 -5.98
CA PHE A 361 12.68 0.61 -6.87
C PHE A 361 11.50 -0.33 -6.59
N VAL A 362 11.24 -0.70 -5.33
CA VAL A 362 10.09 -1.56 -5.01
C VAL A 362 8.76 -0.84 -5.22
N MET A 363 8.71 0.47 -4.94
CA MET A 363 7.53 1.27 -5.23
C MET A 363 7.29 1.46 -6.73
N SER A 364 8.34 1.40 -7.57
CA SER A 364 8.17 1.30 -9.02
C SER A 364 7.41 0.04 -9.42
N CYS A 365 7.69 -1.10 -8.80
CA CYS A 365 6.94 -2.33 -9.05
C CYS A 365 5.46 -2.17 -8.66
N SER A 366 5.17 -1.73 -7.45
CA SER A 366 3.80 -1.51 -6.95
C SER A 366 3.05 -0.50 -7.80
N PHE A 367 3.65 0.64 -8.09
CA PHE A 367 2.98 1.72 -8.80
C PHE A 367 2.82 1.47 -10.30
N THR A 368 3.67 0.65 -10.90
CA THR A 368 3.43 0.16 -12.26
C THR A 368 2.17 -0.70 -12.29
N ASN A 369 1.99 -1.59 -11.30
CA ASN A 369 0.75 -2.36 -11.14
C ASN A 369 -0.47 -1.45 -10.93
N GLN A 370 -0.36 -0.38 -10.12
CA GLN A 370 -1.44 0.59 -9.91
C GLN A 370 -1.84 1.29 -11.22
N VAL A 371 -0.87 1.75 -12.00
CA VAL A 371 -1.15 2.38 -13.30
C VAL A 371 -1.87 1.41 -14.23
N LEU A 372 -1.41 0.17 -14.33
CA LEU A 372 -2.04 -0.86 -15.16
C LEU A 372 -3.46 -1.19 -14.66
N ALA A 373 -3.67 -1.26 -13.35
CA ALA A 373 -4.99 -1.48 -12.75
C ALA A 373 -5.96 -0.34 -13.08
N GLN A 374 -5.52 0.92 -12.98
CA GLN A 374 -6.34 2.09 -13.33
C GLN A 374 -6.70 2.11 -14.82
N ILE A 375 -5.74 1.78 -15.70
CA ILE A 375 -6.00 1.66 -17.14
C ILE A 375 -7.00 0.52 -17.41
N MET A 376 -6.82 -0.65 -16.79
CA MET A 376 -7.69 -1.80 -16.94
C MET A 376 -9.14 -1.49 -16.53
N LEU A 377 -9.34 -0.84 -15.38
CA LEU A 377 -10.66 -0.42 -14.92
C LEU A 377 -11.31 0.57 -15.89
N TYR A 378 -10.57 1.60 -16.30
CA TYR A 378 -11.08 2.67 -17.15
C TYR A 378 -11.37 2.23 -18.58
N LYS A 379 -10.55 1.32 -19.12
CA LYS A 379 -10.64 0.79 -20.49
C LYS A 379 -11.41 -0.52 -20.62
N ALA A 380 -12.03 -1.00 -19.56
CA ALA A 380 -12.79 -2.26 -19.56
C ALA A 380 -13.82 -2.37 -20.70
N GLY A 381 -14.40 -1.24 -21.11
CA GLY A 381 -15.36 -1.17 -22.23
C GLY A 381 -14.72 -1.01 -23.60
N ASP A 382 -13.40 -0.86 -23.70
CA ASP A 382 -12.67 -0.77 -24.96
C ASP A 382 -12.46 -2.19 -25.51
N ALA A 383 -12.97 -2.45 -26.71
CA ALA A 383 -12.99 -3.80 -27.27
C ALA A 383 -11.60 -4.38 -27.50
N GLU A 384 -10.61 -3.54 -27.80
CA GLU A 384 -9.24 -3.99 -28.06
C GLU A 384 -8.50 -4.24 -26.74
N PHE A 385 -8.55 -3.29 -25.82
CA PHE A 385 -7.91 -3.41 -24.51
C PHE A 385 -8.62 -4.44 -23.62
N GLY A 386 -9.95 -4.38 -23.55
CA GLY A 386 -10.77 -5.29 -22.77
C GLY A 386 -10.57 -6.75 -23.19
N LYS A 387 -10.60 -7.02 -24.49
CA LYS A 387 -10.40 -8.36 -25.02
C LYS A 387 -9.05 -8.97 -24.65
N LYS A 388 -8.00 -8.15 -24.64
CA LYS A 388 -6.64 -8.61 -24.32
C LYS A 388 -6.41 -8.90 -22.84
N TYR A 389 -7.03 -8.14 -21.93
CA TYR A 389 -6.67 -8.16 -20.52
C TYR A 389 -7.81 -8.59 -19.59
N ILE A 390 -9.08 -8.34 -19.93
CA ILE A 390 -10.22 -8.75 -19.08
C ILE A 390 -10.53 -10.24 -19.25
N GLU A 391 -10.31 -10.83 -20.41
CA GLU A 391 -10.46 -12.28 -20.62
C GLU A 391 -9.53 -13.11 -19.70
N PHE A 392 -8.43 -12.51 -19.25
CA PHE A 392 -7.47 -13.14 -18.31
C PHE A 392 -7.66 -12.70 -16.86
N ALA A 393 -8.41 -11.63 -16.61
CA ALA A 393 -8.67 -11.18 -15.25
C ALA A 393 -9.68 -12.11 -14.59
N ARG A 394 -9.27 -12.82 -13.56
CA ARG A 394 -10.15 -13.67 -12.76
C ARG A 394 -10.47 -12.98 -11.45
N ALA A 395 -11.75 -12.98 -11.09
CA ALA A 395 -12.11 -12.66 -9.72
C ALA A 395 -11.58 -13.76 -8.79
N ALA A 396 -11.09 -13.39 -7.63
CA ALA A 396 -10.63 -14.37 -6.64
C ALA A 396 -11.71 -15.39 -6.23
N GLU A 397 -12.99 -15.09 -6.51
CA GLU A 397 -14.15 -15.93 -6.17
C GLU A 397 -15.12 -16.15 -7.36
N THR A 398 -14.81 -15.69 -8.57
CA THR A 398 -15.64 -15.88 -9.78
C THR A 398 -14.81 -16.38 -10.95
N GLU A 399 -15.37 -17.26 -11.79
CA GLU A 399 -14.64 -17.91 -12.89
C GLU A 399 -14.52 -17.04 -14.15
N ASP A 400 -15.44 -16.06 -14.35
CA ASP A 400 -15.51 -15.23 -15.55
C ASP A 400 -15.69 -13.75 -15.23
N VAL A 401 -14.95 -12.89 -15.92
CA VAL A 401 -15.12 -11.44 -15.85
C VAL A 401 -15.99 -10.97 -17.00
N GLN A 402 -17.12 -10.36 -16.67
CA GLN A 402 -18.02 -9.76 -17.66
C GLN A 402 -17.98 -8.25 -17.58
N VAL A 403 -18.15 -7.59 -18.72
CA VAL A 403 -18.27 -6.13 -18.82
C VAL A 403 -19.69 -5.77 -19.16
N GLN A 404 -20.34 -5.02 -18.27
CA GLN A 404 -21.74 -4.63 -18.46
C GLN A 404 -21.90 -3.13 -18.73
N PRO A 405 -22.80 -2.74 -19.63
CA PRO A 405 -23.16 -1.34 -19.81
C PRO A 405 -24.06 -0.87 -18.66
N LYS A 406 -23.60 0.14 -17.90
CA LYS A 406 -24.41 0.83 -16.89
C LYS A 406 -24.86 2.17 -17.42
N LYS A 407 -26.17 2.44 -17.42
CA LYS A 407 -26.71 3.76 -17.74
C LYS A 407 -26.46 4.70 -16.57
N VAL A 408 -25.83 5.82 -16.84
CA VAL A 408 -25.51 6.86 -15.87
C VAL A 408 -26.16 8.17 -16.32
N GLN A 409 -26.68 8.92 -15.38
CA GLN A 409 -27.20 10.25 -15.61
C GLN A 409 -26.30 11.25 -14.89
N ASP A 410 -25.77 12.25 -15.59
CA ASP A 410 -24.98 13.30 -14.98
C ASP A 410 -25.88 14.38 -14.33
N GLU A 411 -25.28 15.33 -13.61
CA GLU A 411 -26.00 16.43 -12.95
C GLU A 411 -26.80 17.30 -13.91
N SER A 412 -26.49 17.27 -15.21
CA SER A 412 -27.25 17.97 -16.27
C SER A 412 -28.45 17.17 -16.77
N GLY A 413 -28.62 15.93 -16.29
CA GLY A 413 -29.68 15.03 -16.75
C GLY A 413 -29.31 14.27 -18.04
N ALA A 414 -28.09 14.47 -18.57
CA ALA A 414 -27.62 13.73 -19.74
C ALA A 414 -27.34 12.27 -19.40
N LYS A 415 -27.97 11.36 -20.15
CA LYS A 415 -27.79 9.91 -19.98
C LYS A 415 -26.56 9.46 -20.75
N SER A 416 -25.57 8.91 -20.06
CA SER A 416 -24.42 8.24 -20.65
C SER A 416 -24.41 6.74 -20.27
N THR A 417 -23.62 5.95 -20.98
CA THR A 417 -23.43 4.53 -20.66
C THR A 417 -21.97 4.31 -20.30
N VAL A 418 -21.74 3.93 -19.04
CA VAL A 418 -20.43 3.49 -18.57
C VAL A 418 -20.34 1.98 -18.77
N LYS A 419 -19.37 1.52 -19.54
CA LYS A 419 -19.04 0.11 -19.64
C LYS A 419 -17.97 -0.20 -18.60
N ARG A 420 -18.28 -1.00 -17.62
CA ARG A 420 -17.36 -1.40 -16.55
C ARG A 420 -17.43 -2.89 -16.27
N MET A 421 -16.40 -3.42 -15.60
CA MET A 421 -16.39 -4.79 -15.12
C MET A 421 -17.55 -5.03 -14.15
N ASP A 422 -17.97 -6.28 -13.99
CA ASP A 422 -18.92 -6.66 -12.96
C ASP A 422 -18.38 -6.39 -11.57
N ILE A 423 -19.27 -6.29 -10.58
CA ILE A 423 -18.87 -6.09 -9.19
C ILE A 423 -18.15 -7.35 -8.70
N GLY A 424 -16.91 -7.20 -8.34
CA GLY A 424 -16.02 -8.26 -7.85
C GLY A 424 -14.71 -7.69 -7.39
N VAL A 425 -13.87 -8.53 -6.77
CA VAL A 425 -12.49 -8.22 -6.42
C VAL A 425 -11.59 -9.06 -7.31
N TYR A 426 -10.81 -8.42 -8.16
CA TYR A 426 -10.01 -9.03 -9.21
C TYR A 426 -8.52 -8.83 -8.93
N VAL A 427 -7.68 -9.72 -9.44
CA VAL A 427 -6.24 -9.52 -9.52
C VAL A 427 -5.82 -9.20 -10.95
N LEU A 428 -4.69 -8.53 -11.13
CA LEU A 428 -4.15 -8.31 -12.46
C LEU A 428 -3.77 -9.65 -13.11
N PRO A 429 -4.03 -9.81 -14.42
CA PRO A 429 -3.68 -11.04 -15.13
C PRO A 429 -2.16 -11.24 -15.14
N LYS A 430 -1.73 -12.49 -15.14
CA LYS A 430 -0.32 -12.91 -15.07
C LYS A 430 0.55 -12.23 -16.11
N VAL A 431 0.05 -12.05 -17.31
CA VAL A 431 0.79 -11.37 -18.40
C VAL A 431 1.15 -9.93 -18.06
N LEU A 432 0.32 -9.21 -17.28
CA LEU A 432 0.64 -7.86 -16.83
C LEU A 432 1.65 -7.88 -15.67
N ASP A 433 1.53 -8.82 -14.76
CA ASP A 433 2.47 -9.01 -13.66
C ASP A 433 3.89 -9.34 -14.18
N GLU A 434 4.00 -10.24 -15.18
CA GLU A 434 5.27 -10.52 -15.88
C GLU A 434 5.80 -9.30 -16.64
N GLN A 435 4.92 -8.51 -17.27
CA GLN A 435 5.32 -7.25 -17.91
C GLN A 435 5.93 -6.26 -16.92
N VAL A 436 5.37 -6.15 -15.71
CA VAL A 436 5.96 -5.31 -14.65
C VAL A 436 7.37 -5.77 -14.34
N ALA A 437 7.58 -7.08 -14.12
CA ALA A 437 8.92 -7.63 -13.87
C ALA A 437 9.90 -7.30 -15.00
N LEU A 438 9.50 -7.53 -16.26
CA LEU A 438 10.33 -7.26 -17.44
C LEU A 438 10.81 -5.81 -17.52
N LEU A 439 9.94 -4.84 -17.15
CA LEU A 439 10.28 -3.42 -17.18
C LEU A 439 11.34 -3.01 -16.13
N HIS A 440 11.67 -3.90 -15.18
CA HIS A 440 12.64 -3.65 -14.12
C HIS A 440 13.97 -4.39 -14.31
N LEU A 441 14.03 -5.43 -15.15
CA LEU A 441 15.19 -6.31 -15.24
C LEU A 441 16.46 -5.58 -15.73
N ASP A 442 16.35 -4.71 -16.73
CA ASP A 442 17.50 -3.98 -17.28
C ASP A 442 18.16 -3.09 -16.22
N HIS A 443 17.38 -2.50 -15.31
CA HIS A 443 17.90 -1.64 -14.25
C HIS A 443 18.83 -2.39 -13.27
N VAL A 444 18.56 -3.68 -13.06
CA VAL A 444 19.37 -4.56 -12.20
C VAL A 444 20.35 -5.42 -13.00
N ASN A 445 20.58 -5.13 -14.28
CA ASN A 445 21.44 -5.88 -15.19
C ASN A 445 21.10 -7.38 -15.28
N ALA A 446 19.82 -7.73 -15.20
CA ALA A 446 19.35 -9.09 -15.29
C ALA A 446 18.90 -9.44 -16.72
N HIS A 447 19.39 -10.56 -17.25
CA HIS A 447 19.11 -11.01 -18.59
C HIS A 447 18.37 -12.36 -18.59
N LEU A 448 17.22 -12.42 -19.24
CA LEU A 448 16.44 -13.66 -19.32
C LEU A 448 17.02 -14.63 -20.34
N THR A 449 17.05 -15.90 -19.97
CA THR A 449 17.25 -17.00 -20.92
C THR A 449 15.99 -17.16 -21.77
N LYS A 450 16.13 -17.26 -23.09
CA LYS A 450 15.02 -17.52 -23.99
C LYS A 450 14.81 -19.01 -24.18
N MET A 451 13.56 -19.47 -24.13
CA MET A 451 13.20 -20.83 -24.46
C MET A 451 13.39 -21.09 -25.95
N THR A 452 13.86 -22.31 -26.28
CA THR A 452 13.79 -22.82 -27.65
C THR A 452 12.38 -23.31 -27.96
N PRO A 453 11.98 -23.41 -29.24
CA PRO A 453 10.68 -23.98 -29.61
C PRO A 453 10.44 -25.38 -29.02
N ALA A 454 11.46 -26.23 -29.01
CA ALA A 454 11.36 -27.58 -28.42
C ALA A 454 11.13 -27.54 -26.89
N GLN A 455 11.71 -26.58 -26.20
CA GLN A 455 11.45 -26.41 -24.76
C GLN A 455 10.04 -25.89 -24.48
N ALA A 456 9.57 -24.93 -25.28
CA ALA A 456 8.21 -24.41 -25.20
C ALA A 456 7.16 -25.50 -25.47
N GLU A 457 7.36 -26.29 -26.49
CA GLU A 457 6.52 -27.46 -26.82
C GLU A 457 6.49 -28.47 -25.68
N TYR A 458 7.66 -28.83 -25.12
CA TYR A 458 7.76 -29.78 -24.00
C TYR A 458 7.04 -29.27 -22.75
N MET A 459 7.15 -27.98 -22.47
CA MET A 459 6.52 -27.34 -21.31
C MET A 459 5.03 -27.01 -21.52
N GLY A 460 4.55 -27.05 -22.76
CA GLY A 460 3.20 -26.63 -23.13
C GLY A 460 2.97 -25.12 -22.90
N LEU A 461 4.02 -24.30 -23.10
CA LEU A 461 4.00 -22.87 -22.89
C LEU A 461 4.21 -22.12 -24.21
N ASP A 462 3.76 -20.85 -24.25
CA ASP A 462 4.17 -19.92 -25.29
C ASP A 462 5.63 -19.48 -25.06
N ILE A 463 6.41 -19.24 -26.13
CA ILE A 463 7.81 -18.80 -26.04
C ILE A 463 7.92 -17.46 -25.30
N GLU A 464 6.94 -16.59 -25.47
CA GLU A 464 6.90 -15.24 -24.86
C GLU A 464 6.11 -15.18 -23.55
N GLY A 465 5.69 -16.33 -23.00
CA GLY A 465 4.92 -16.42 -21.76
C GLY A 465 3.38 -16.33 -21.96
N PRO A 466 2.61 -16.28 -20.88
CA PRO A 466 3.05 -16.32 -19.49
C PRO A 466 3.71 -17.64 -19.08
N PHE A 467 4.81 -17.56 -18.33
CA PHE A 467 5.64 -18.72 -17.99
C PHE A 467 5.06 -19.59 -16.85
N LYS A 468 4.09 -19.07 -16.13
CA LYS A 468 3.36 -19.76 -15.06
C LYS A 468 1.87 -19.52 -15.19
N SER A 469 1.08 -20.49 -14.71
CA SER A 469 -0.38 -20.33 -14.65
C SER A 469 -0.76 -19.25 -13.61
N ASP A 470 -1.96 -18.69 -13.75
CA ASP A 470 -2.50 -17.70 -12.78
C ASP A 470 -2.59 -18.26 -11.34
N MET A 471 -2.69 -19.59 -11.20
CA MET A 471 -2.75 -20.27 -9.90
C MET A 471 -1.39 -20.53 -9.26
N TYR A 472 -0.28 -20.26 -9.97
CA TYR A 472 1.05 -20.49 -9.43
C TYR A 472 1.36 -19.51 -8.29
N ARG A 473 1.91 -20.05 -7.20
CA ARG A 473 2.37 -19.27 -6.04
C ARG A 473 3.89 -19.24 -6.00
N TYR A 474 4.48 -18.03 -6.06
CA TYR A 474 5.93 -17.79 -5.96
C TYR A 474 6.43 -17.90 -4.52
#